data_4359235ae0ab1a0b4d430bf899c504f5
#
_entry.id   4359235ae0ab1a0b4d430bf899c504f5
#
_cell.length_a   1.000
_cell.length_b   1.000
_cell.length_c   1.000
_cell.angle_alpha   90.00
_cell.angle_beta   90.00
_cell.angle_gamma   90.00
#
_symmetry.space_group_name_H-M   'P 1'
#
loop_
_entity.id
_entity.type
_entity.pdbx_description
1 polymer ?
#
loop_
_entity_poly.entity_id
_entity_poly.type
_entity_poly.pdbx_seq_one_letter_code
_entity_poly.pdbx_strand_id
1 'polypeptide(L)'
;MVDQALRPTLTAEEAASYSLSIRPTSGGLAFCICPLTRDGMSFSTFLPYSSSEAPLYKMIEELYYQDELLSLPYAATYLYYEPSQATLVPDELLISGQEALWLTPQRETEEAESVQRKTTSTLALSYRLPDETKSFVLAWDQEAYHFLRRTLLLLEPRPYFAPTLETRRAYTRRTRGYELLIQLREKHVDCFLLREGELVAFNTYAIVRSLEAREIAGEVMYYIVALWRHFSLSPDTDHIHVSYPCEGAEQVTSLLKASAECLHKLLEEHVTSVQVEPYQTLTHQ
;
A
#
# COMPACT_ATOMS: atom_id res chain seq x y z
N MET A 1 -13.29 16.30 9.86
CA MET A 1 -14.22 16.88 8.83
C MET A 1 -13.33 17.11 7.63
N VAL A 2 -13.31 16.15 6.69
CA VAL A 2 -12.61 16.34 5.43
C VAL A 2 -13.46 17.34 4.65
N ASP A 3 -12.85 18.48 4.34
CA ASP A 3 -13.42 19.48 3.45
C ASP A 3 -13.83 18.73 2.17
N GLN A 4 -15.13 18.70 1.86
CA GLN A 4 -15.59 18.22 0.56
C GLN A 4 -15.13 19.27 -0.45
N ALA A 5 -13.88 19.15 -0.89
CA ALA A 5 -13.38 19.92 -2.00
C ALA A 5 -14.39 19.74 -3.14
N LEU A 6 -14.90 20.85 -3.66
CA LEU A 6 -15.86 20.83 -4.77
C LEU A 6 -15.29 19.92 -5.86
N ARG A 7 -16.08 18.91 -6.24
CA ARG A 7 -15.69 17.99 -7.30
C ARG A 7 -15.33 18.79 -8.57
N PRO A 8 -14.14 18.63 -9.11
CA PRO A 8 -13.72 19.42 -10.27
C PRO A 8 -14.53 18.99 -11.51
N THR A 9 -14.87 19.97 -12.31
CA THR A 9 -15.36 19.74 -13.68
C THR A 9 -14.16 19.95 -14.60
N LEU A 10 -13.60 18.86 -15.12
CA LEU A 10 -12.45 18.91 -16.02
C LEU A 10 -12.89 18.53 -17.42
N THR A 11 -12.44 19.29 -18.40
CA THR A 11 -12.50 18.90 -19.81
C THR A 11 -11.35 17.93 -20.13
N ALA A 12 -11.44 17.22 -21.25
CA ALA A 12 -10.35 16.37 -21.75
C ALA A 12 -9.04 17.13 -21.98
N GLU A 13 -9.13 18.41 -22.37
CA GLU A 13 -7.98 19.26 -22.62
C GLU A 13 -7.29 19.70 -21.32
N GLU A 14 -8.08 20.05 -20.30
CA GLU A 14 -7.57 20.41 -18.97
C GLU A 14 -6.94 19.20 -18.26
N ALA A 15 -7.53 18.01 -18.42
CA ALA A 15 -7.03 16.76 -17.81
C ALA A 15 -5.58 16.46 -18.23
N ALA A 16 -5.14 16.86 -19.41
CA ALA A 16 -3.75 16.74 -19.87
C ALA A 16 -2.73 17.52 -19.02
N SER A 17 -3.19 18.41 -18.12
CA SER A 17 -2.34 19.14 -17.15
C SER A 17 -2.34 18.53 -15.75
N TYR A 18 -3.01 17.37 -15.59
CA TYR A 18 -3.14 16.67 -14.32
C TYR A 18 -2.62 15.24 -14.42
N SER A 19 -2.32 14.66 -13.27
CA SER A 19 -2.11 13.24 -13.09
C SER A 19 -3.29 12.61 -12.35
N LEU A 20 -3.61 11.37 -12.68
CA LEU A 20 -4.56 10.53 -11.96
C LEU A 20 -3.81 9.48 -11.15
N SER A 21 -4.06 9.43 -9.86
CA SER A 21 -3.62 8.34 -8.98
C SER A 21 -4.81 7.54 -8.52
N ILE A 22 -4.81 6.24 -8.69
CA ILE A 22 -5.88 5.33 -8.26
C ILE A 22 -5.35 4.27 -7.31
N ARG A 23 -6.18 3.90 -6.32
CA ARG A 23 -5.87 2.84 -5.37
C ARG A 23 -7.11 1.98 -5.11
N PRO A 24 -7.20 0.80 -5.71
CA PRO A 24 -8.19 -0.20 -5.33
C PRO A 24 -7.93 -0.71 -3.90
N THR A 25 -8.97 -0.72 -3.08
CA THR A 25 -8.98 -1.27 -1.72
C THR A 25 -10.02 -2.38 -1.63
N SER A 26 -10.16 -3.02 -0.48
CA SER A 26 -11.21 -4.03 -0.28
C SER A 26 -12.63 -3.48 -0.31
N GLY A 27 -12.82 -2.20 0.03
CA GLY A 27 -14.14 -1.57 0.16
C GLY A 27 -14.49 -0.64 -0.99
N GLY A 28 -13.57 -0.31 -1.91
CA GLY A 28 -13.81 0.66 -2.97
C GLY A 28 -12.54 1.11 -3.68
N LEU A 29 -12.71 2.12 -4.51
CA LEU A 29 -11.64 2.76 -5.27
C LEU A 29 -11.38 4.16 -4.73
N ALA A 30 -10.20 4.37 -4.14
CA ALA A 30 -9.72 5.71 -3.85
C ALA A 30 -9.03 6.28 -5.08
N PHE A 31 -9.25 7.56 -5.39
CA PHE A 31 -8.47 8.23 -6.43
C PHE A 31 -8.19 9.69 -6.09
N CYS A 32 -7.12 10.20 -6.67
CA CYS A 32 -6.70 11.59 -6.55
C CYS A 32 -6.31 12.13 -7.91
N ILE A 33 -6.76 13.36 -8.20
CA ILE A 33 -6.38 14.13 -9.35
C ILE A 33 -5.47 15.25 -8.86
N CYS A 34 -4.21 15.23 -9.29
CA CYS A 34 -3.21 16.20 -8.89
C CYS A 34 -2.73 17.03 -10.10
N PRO A 35 -2.66 18.36 -9.97
CA PRO A 35 -2.08 19.19 -11.02
C PRO A 35 -0.59 18.91 -11.15
N LEU A 36 -0.05 18.97 -12.37
CA LEU A 36 1.39 18.84 -12.61
C LEU A 36 2.16 20.12 -12.27
N THR A 37 1.44 21.22 -12.08
CA THR A 37 2.00 22.52 -11.67
C THR A 37 1.62 22.83 -10.22
N ARG A 38 2.42 23.69 -9.55
CA ARG A 38 2.19 24.02 -8.13
C ARG A 38 0.93 24.85 -7.88
N ASP A 39 0.32 25.44 -8.90
CA ASP A 39 -0.77 26.43 -8.75
C ASP A 39 -2.17 25.81 -8.86
N GLY A 40 -2.29 24.48 -8.93
CA GLY A 40 -3.57 23.80 -9.02
C GLY A 40 -4.05 23.19 -7.70
N MET A 41 -5.36 22.97 -7.59
CA MET A 41 -5.95 22.25 -6.46
C MET A 41 -5.98 20.75 -6.74
N SER A 42 -5.54 19.96 -5.77
CA SER A 42 -5.71 18.51 -5.78
C SER A 42 -7.13 18.14 -5.33
N PHE A 43 -7.68 17.12 -5.97
CA PHE A 43 -8.98 16.54 -5.60
C PHE A 43 -8.78 15.07 -5.28
N SER A 44 -9.26 14.62 -4.12
CA SER A 44 -9.27 13.21 -3.75
C SER A 44 -10.65 12.77 -3.30
N THR A 45 -11.00 11.53 -3.61
CA THR A 45 -12.27 10.94 -3.24
C THR A 45 -12.16 9.42 -3.12
N PHE A 46 -13.18 8.84 -2.47
CA PHE A 46 -13.35 7.40 -2.32
C PHE A 46 -14.71 6.98 -2.85
N LEU A 47 -14.72 6.03 -3.78
CA LEU A 47 -15.92 5.45 -4.36
C LEU A 47 -16.11 4.04 -3.80
N PRO A 48 -17.15 3.78 -2.99
CA PRO A 48 -17.41 2.45 -2.47
C PRO A 48 -17.86 1.50 -3.59
N TYR A 49 -17.48 0.23 -3.50
CA TYR A 49 -18.02 -0.80 -4.40
C TYR A 49 -19.49 -1.09 -4.07
N SER A 50 -20.29 -1.36 -5.10
CA SER A 50 -21.71 -1.74 -4.97
C SER A 50 -21.90 -3.14 -4.38
N SER A 51 -20.91 -4.04 -4.54
CA SER A 51 -20.92 -5.42 -4.06
C SER A 51 -19.51 -5.85 -3.63
N SER A 52 -19.42 -6.61 -2.56
CA SER A 52 -18.15 -7.23 -2.09
C SER A 52 -17.93 -8.65 -2.65
N GLU A 53 -18.89 -9.20 -3.38
CA GLU A 53 -18.84 -10.59 -3.88
C GLU A 53 -18.38 -10.69 -5.34
N ALA A 54 -18.41 -9.58 -6.07
CA ALA A 54 -17.95 -9.56 -7.46
C ALA A 54 -16.40 -9.63 -7.54
N PRO A 55 -15.83 -10.16 -8.65
CA PRO A 55 -14.41 -10.07 -8.89
C PRO A 55 -13.93 -8.62 -8.92
N LEU A 56 -12.69 -8.37 -8.43
CA LEU A 56 -12.13 -7.02 -8.29
C LEU A 56 -12.21 -6.22 -9.60
N TYR A 57 -11.86 -6.83 -10.73
CA TYR A 57 -11.89 -6.15 -12.02
C TYR A 57 -13.28 -5.64 -12.40
N LYS A 58 -14.35 -6.41 -12.07
CA LYS A 58 -15.73 -5.98 -12.36
C LYS A 58 -16.16 -4.82 -11.48
N MET A 59 -15.77 -4.83 -10.21
CA MET A 59 -16.05 -3.73 -9.30
C MET A 59 -15.37 -2.44 -9.76
N ILE A 60 -14.11 -2.54 -10.20
CA ILE A 60 -13.37 -1.40 -10.76
C ILE A 60 -13.99 -0.95 -12.09
N GLU A 61 -14.38 -1.89 -12.97
CA GLU A 61 -15.02 -1.61 -14.26
C GLU A 61 -16.31 -0.83 -14.08
N GLU A 62 -17.16 -1.23 -13.13
CA GLU A 62 -18.39 -0.53 -12.80
C GLU A 62 -18.12 0.93 -12.42
N LEU A 63 -17.21 1.19 -11.49
CA LEU A 63 -16.86 2.54 -11.06
C LEU A 63 -16.22 3.37 -12.19
N TYR A 64 -15.39 2.74 -13.02
CA TYR A 64 -14.75 3.40 -14.16
C TYR A 64 -15.78 3.96 -15.15
N TYR A 65 -16.86 3.23 -15.41
CA TYR A 65 -17.92 3.70 -16.30
C TYR A 65 -18.95 4.61 -15.62
N GLN A 66 -19.04 4.60 -14.31
CA GLN A 66 -19.94 5.48 -13.56
C GLN A 66 -19.34 6.87 -13.31
N ASP A 67 -18.03 6.99 -13.22
CA ASP A 67 -17.34 8.24 -12.90
C ASP A 67 -16.52 8.75 -14.09
N GLU A 68 -17.01 9.82 -14.73
CA GLU A 68 -16.38 10.43 -15.91
C GLU A 68 -14.96 10.89 -15.67
N LEU A 69 -14.60 11.30 -14.43
CA LEU A 69 -13.26 11.72 -14.08
C LEU A 69 -12.21 10.59 -14.24
N LEU A 70 -12.62 9.33 -14.07
CA LEU A 70 -11.70 8.19 -14.23
C LEU A 70 -11.35 7.92 -15.70
N SER A 71 -12.15 8.39 -16.65
CA SER A 71 -11.97 8.13 -18.08
C SER A 71 -11.28 9.26 -18.85
N LEU A 72 -10.94 10.37 -18.19
CA LEU A 72 -10.27 11.51 -18.83
C LEU A 72 -8.81 11.19 -19.22
N PRO A 73 -8.28 11.83 -20.31
CA PRO A 73 -6.93 11.60 -20.80
C PRO A 73 -5.89 12.39 -19.97
N TYR A 74 -5.51 11.88 -18.82
CA TYR A 74 -4.50 12.48 -17.96
C TYR A 74 -3.09 12.39 -18.55
N ALA A 75 -2.21 13.32 -18.20
CA ALA A 75 -0.81 13.30 -18.60
C ALA A 75 -0.02 12.13 -18.02
N ALA A 76 -0.40 11.65 -16.85
CA ALA A 76 0.17 10.48 -16.21
C ALA A 76 -0.90 9.77 -15.36
N THR A 77 -0.83 8.45 -15.31
CA THR A 77 -1.75 7.67 -14.47
C THR A 77 -0.96 6.68 -13.62
N TYR A 78 -1.18 6.72 -12.31
CA TYR A 78 -0.52 5.85 -11.34
C TYR A 78 -1.52 4.89 -10.70
N LEU A 79 -1.17 3.61 -10.70
CA LEU A 79 -1.91 2.58 -9.99
C LEU A 79 -1.16 2.19 -8.72
N TYR A 80 -1.68 2.57 -7.57
CA TYR A 80 -1.17 2.10 -6.28
C TYR A 80 -1.94 0.86 -5.84
N TYR A 81 -1.26 -0.29 -5.85
CA TYR A 81 -1.91 -1.56 -5.54
C TYR A 81 -1.39 -2.18 -4.25
N GLU A 82 -2.28 -2.85 -3.53
CA GLU A 82 -1.94 -3.65 -2.36
C GLU A 82 -1.67 -5.09 -2.79
N PRO A 83 -0.42 -5.56 -2.67
CA PRO A 83 -0.09 -6.92 -3.06
C PRO A 83 -0.66 -7.93 -2.07
N SER A 84 -1.11 -9.09 -2.57
CA SER A 84 -1.51 -10.22 -1.74
C SER A 84 -0.31 -10.99 -1.18
N GLN A 85 0.80 -10.97 -1.90
CA GLN A 85 2.10 -11.51 -1.50
C GLN A 85 3.20 -10.56 -1.95
N ALA A 86 4.29 -10.51 -1.20
CA ALA A 86 5.45 -9.70 -1.51
C ALA A 86 6.73 -10.37 -1.02
N THR A 87 7.79 -10.29 -1.80
CA THR A 87 9.14 -10.73 -1.41
C THR A 87 10.17 -9.76 -1.94
N LEU A 88 11.31 -9.69 -1.26
CA LEU A 88 12.46 -8.88 -1.66
C LEU A 88 13.52 -9.80 -2.28
N VAL A 89 13.93 -9.49 -3.50
CA VAL A 89 14.85 -10.32 -4.30
C VAL A 89 16.05 -9.47 -4.73
N PRO A 90 17.30 -9.94 -4.57
CA PRO A 90 18.46 -9.30 -5.19
C PRO A 90 18.31 -9.24 -6.72
N ASP A 91 18.62 -8.07 -7.33
CA ASP A 91 18.43 -7.85 -8.76
C ASP A 91 19.20 -8.85 -9.63
N GLU A 92 20.37 -9.30 -9.16
CA GLU A 92 21.20 -10.31 -9.84
C GLU A 92 20.54 -11.70 -9.92
N LEU A 93 19.58 -11.98 -9.06
CA LEU A 93 18.81 -13.22 -9.06
C LEU A 93 17.44 -13.07 -9.77
N LEU A 94 17.04 -11.85 -10.11
CA LEU A 94 15.76 -11.59 -10.74
C LEU A 94 15.85 -11.74 -12.26
N ILE A 95 15.24 -12.80 -12.78
CA ILE A 95 15.18 -13.06 -14.24
C ILE A 95 13.84 -12.58 -14.75
N SER A 96 13.86 -11.66 -15.72
CA SER A 96 12.64 -11.12 -16.34
C SER A 96 11.76 -12.24 -16.93
N GLY A 97 10.48 -12.21 -16.60
CA GLY A 97 9.50 -13.22 -16.99
C GLY A 97 9.45 -14.45 -16.07
N GLN A 98 10.27 -14.48 -15.02
CA GLN A 98 10.29 -15.56 -14.02
C GLN A 98 9.96 -15.05 -12.61
N GLU A 99 9.40 -13.87 -12.49
CA GLU A 99 9.06 -13.22 -11.21
C GLU A 99 8.15 -14.11 -10.34
N ALA A 100 7.23 -14.85 -10.97
CA ALA A 100 6.31 -15.74 -10.26
C ALA A 100 7.01 -16.85 -9.46
N LEU A 101 8.25 -17.23 -9.80
CA LEU A 101 9.02 -18.24 -9.07
C LEU A 101 9.40 -17.79 -7.64
N TRP A 102 9.40 -16.48 -7.40
CA TRP A 102 9.74 -15.89 -6.11
C TRP A 102 8.54 -15.73 -5.17
N LEU A 103 7.33 -15.97 -5.69
CA LEU A 103 6.11 -15.93 -4.90
C LEU A 103 5.82 -17.34 -4.38
N THR A 104 5.56 -17.44 -3.08
CA THR A 104 5.19 -18.71 -2.48
C THR A 104 3.84 -19.17 -3.05
N PRO A 105 3.73 -20.40 -3.60
CA PRO A 105 2.41 -20.93 -3.96
C PRO A 105 1.48 -20.83 -2.75
N GLN A 106 0.31 -20.25 -2.92
CA GLN A 106 -0.70 -20.33 -1.88
C GLN A 106 -0.94 -21.81 -1.62
N ARG A 107 -0.52 -22.32 -0.45
CA ARG A 107 -0.95 -23.64 0.00
C ARG A 107 -2.46 -23.54 0.14
N GLU A 108 -3.17 -24.23 -0.73
CA GLU A 108 -4.58 -24.58 -0.50
C GLU A 108 -4.60 -25.32 0.82
N THR A 109 -4.96 -24.64 1.89
CA THR A 109 -5.27 -25.31 3.14
C THR A 109 -6.52 -26.13 2.87
N GLU A 110 -6.43 -27.45 3.07
CA GLU A 110 -7.49 -28.44 2.81
C GLU A 110 -8.84 -28.11 3.48
N GLU A 111 -8.89 -27.10 4.34
CA GLU A 111 -10.11 -26.57 4.95
C GLU A 111 -10.94 -25.61 4.07
N ALA A 112 -10.45 -25.24 2.88
CA ALA A 112 -11.13 -24.33 1.95
C ALA A 112 -12.01 -25.04 0.90
N GLU A 113 -12.20 -26.35 0.96
CA GLU A 113 -12.99 -27.12 -0.01
C GLU A 113 -14.50 -26.81 -0.04
N SER A 114 -15.02 -25.99 0.89
CA SER A 114 -16.46 -25.73 0.95
C SER A 114 -16.94 -24.41 0.34
N VAL A 115 -16.05 -23.55 -0.12
CA VAL A 115 -16.43 -22.33 -0.83
C VAL A 115 -15.68 -22.29 -2.16
N GLN A 116 -16.39 -22.47 -3.26
CA GLN A 116 -15.94 -22.20 -4.62
C GLN A 116 -15.45 -20.76 -4.74
N ARG A 117 -14.30 -20.42 -4.12
CA ARG A 117 -13.60 -19.18 -4.44
C ARG A 117 -13.01 -19.40 -5.83
N LYS A 118 -13.59 -18.70 -6.81
CA LYS A 118 -12.95 -18.50 -8.12
C LYS A 118 -11.52 -18.10 -7.84
N THR A 119 -10.58 -18.98 -8.18
CA THR A 119 -9.14 -18.70 -8.16
C THR A 119 -8.91 -17.52 -9.08
N THR A 120 -8.81 -16.31 -8.52
CA THR A 120 -8.38 -15.13 -9.27
C THR A 120 -6.95 -15.40 -9.71
N SER A 121 -6.72 -15.36 -11.01
CA SER A 121 -5.37 -15.52 -11.54
C SER A 121 -4.49 -14.37 -11.02
N THR A 122 -3.31 -14.72 -10.53
CA THR A 122 -2.38 -13.78 -9.90
C THR A 122 -1.26 -13.44 -10.88
N LEU A 123 -0.98 -12.16 -11.06
CA LEU A 123 0.14 -11.64 -11.83
C LEU A 123 1.28 -11.29 -10.88
N ALA A 124 2.49 -11.73 -11.21
CA ALA A 124 3.71 -11.27 -10.55
C ALA A 124 4.21 -9.98 -11.21
N LEU A 125 4.37 -8.95 -10.41
CA LEU A 125 4.91 -7.65 -10.82
C LEU A 125 6.23 -7.42 -10.09
N SER A 126 7.22 -6.86 -10.77
CA SER A 126 8.46 -6.40 -10.15
C SER A 126 8.45 -4.89 -9.94
N TYR A 127 8.94 -4.46 -8.78
CA TYR A 127 9.13 -3.05 -8.46
C TYR A 127 10.54 -2.83 -7.91
N ARG A 128 11.33 -2.06 -8.65
CA ARG A 128 12.68 -1.70 -8.28
C ARG A 128 12.70 -0.39 -7.50
N LEU A 129 13.32 -0.42 -6.33
CA LEU A 129 13.57 0.80 -5.58
C LEU A 129 14.70 1.61 -6.23
N PRO A 130 14.58 2.94 -6.32
CA PRO A 130 15.69 3.78 -6.76
C PRO A 130 16.93 3.57 -5.89
N ASP A 131 18.10 3.50 -6.52
CA ASP A 131 19.42 3.34 -5.86
C ASP A 131 19.59 2.06 -5.02
N GLU A 132 18.80 1.02 -5.26
CA GLU A 132 18.92 -0.28 -4.61
C GLU A 132 19.37 -1.35 -5.59
N THR A 133 19.98 -2.40 -5.02
CA THR A 133 20.34 -3.64 -5.75
C THR A 133 19.33 -4.74 -5.54
N LYS A 134 18.13 -4.39 -5.10
CA LYS A 134 17.05 -5.30 -4.74
C LYS A 134 15.75 -4.79 -5.37
N SER A 135 14.93 -5.73 -5.76
CA SER A 135 13.58 -5.47 -6.27
C SER A 135 12.54 -6.22 -5.45
N PHE A 136 11.37 -5.63 -5.30
CA PHE A 136 10.22 -6.35 -4.82
C PHE A 136 9.61 -7.18 -5.95
N VAL A 137 9.23 -8.40 -5.64
CA VAL A 137 8.32 -9.21 -6.46
C VAL A 137 7.00 -9.29 -5.73
N LEU A 138 5.92 -8.90 -6.40
CA LEU A 138 4.64 -8.58 -5.81
C LEU A 138 3.53 -9.30 -6.57
N ALA A 139 2.62 -9.94 -5.85
CA ALA A 139 1.46 -10.61 -6.42
C ALA A 139 0.23 -9.71 -6.41
N TRP A 140 -0.44 -9.54 -7.54
CA TRP A 140 -1.69 -8.80 -7.62
C TRP A 140 -2.69 -9.46 -8.57
N ASP A 141 -3.95 -8.99 -8.53
CA ASP A 141 -5.04 -9.51 -9.38
C ASP A 141 -4.75 -9.25 -10.87
N GLN A 142 -4.63 -10.34 -11.64
CA GLN A 142 -4.28 -10.28 -13.06
C GLN A 142 -5.38 -9.64 -13.91
N GLU A 143 -6.64 -9.96 -13.64
CA GLU A 143 -7.77 -9.45 -14.43
C GLU A 143 -7.96 -7.95 -14.19
N ALA A 144 -7.84 -7.50 -12.94
CA ALA A 144 -7.88 -6.09 -12.58
C ALA A 144 -6.72 -5.31 -13.23
N TYR A 145 -5.50 -5.87 -13.22
CA TYR A 145 -4.35 -5.26 -13.87
C TYR A 145 -4.57 -5.11 -15.39
N HIS A 146 -5.00 -6.17 -16.06
CA HIS A 146 -5.22 -6.13 -17.51
C HIS A 146 -6.36 -5.19 -17.90
N PHE A 147 -7.43 -5.13 -17.10
CA PHE A 147 -8.50 -4.15 -17.32
C PHE A 147 -7.96 -2.72 -17.25
N LEU A 148 -7.29 -2.36 -16.15
CA LEU A 148 -6.77 -1.02 -15.94
C LEU A 148 -5.70 -0.64 -16.99
N ARG A 149 -4.81 -1.55 -17.34
CA ARG A 149 -3.78 -1.31 -18.36
C ARG A 149 -4.34 -1.09 -19.76
N ARG A 150 -5.48 -1.67 -20.07
CA ARG A 150 -6.17 -1.49 -21.35
C ARG A 150 -7.00 -0.21 -21.40
N THR A 151 -7.54 0.22 -20.26
CA THR A 151 -8.46 1.36 -20.21
C THR A 151 -7.77 2.67 -19.87
N LEU A 152 -6.75 2.64 -19.02
CA LEU A 152 -6.01 3.84 -18.60
C LEU A 152 -4.73 4.01 -19.40
N LEU A 153 -4.59 5.17 -20.04
CA LEU A 153 -3.40 5.51 -20.80
C LEU A 153 -2.22 5.75 -19.84
N LEU A 154 -1.02 5.34 -20.28
CA LEU A 154 0.24 5.57 -19.54
C LEU A 154 0.21 5.07 -18.09
N LEU A 155 -0.52 3.97 -17.81
CA LEU A 155 -0.63 3.41 -16.47
C LEU A 155 0.73 2.92 -15.96
N GLU A 156 1.18 3.49 -14.86
CA GLU A 156 2.38 3.09 -14.11
C GLU A 156 1.96 2.40 -12.80
N PRO A 157 2.18 1.08 -12.67
CA PRO A 157 1.89 0.37 -11.44
C PRO A 157 2.97 0.60 -10.40
N ARG A 158 2.57 0.95 -9.19
CA ARG A 158 3.42 1.13 -8.01
C ARG A 158 2.82 0.41 -6.80
N PRO A 159 3.61 -0.26 -5.96
CA PRO A 159 3.07 -0.77 -4.71
C PRO A 159 2.66 0.40 -3.80
N TYR A 160 1.60 0.20 -3.05
CA TYR A 160 1.02 1.24 -2.18
C TYR A 160 2.04 1.83 -1.18
N PHE A 161 3.02 1.03 -0.77
CA PHE A 161 4.04 1.43 0.20
C PHE A 161 5.17 2.29 -0.40
N ALA A 162 5.28 2.37 -1.74
CA ALA A 162 6.41 3.01 -2.40
C ALA A 162 6.63 4.47 -1.94
N PRO A 163 5.63 5.35 -1.90
CA PRO A 163 5.84 6.74 -1.51
C PRO A 163 6.36 6.88 -0.07
N THR A 164 5.75 6.14 0.87
CA THR A 164 6.18 6.16 2.27
C THR A 164 7.59 5.61 2.43
N LEU A 165 7.88 4.48 1.78
CA LEU A 165 9.19 3.85 1.84
C LEU A 165 10.29 4.77 1.28
N GLU A 166 10.05 5.43 0.15
CA GLU A 166 11.00 6.39 -0.43
C GLU A 166 11.26 7.59 0.49
N THR A 167 10.20 8.13 1.10
CA THR A 167 10.29 9.23 2.07
C THR A 167 11.11 8.81 3.30
N ARG A 168 10.84 7.61 3.86
CA ARG A 168 11.55 7.11 5.05
C ARG A 168 13.00 6.75 4.73
N ARG A 169 13.29 6.22 3.56
CA ARG A 169 14.67 6.03 3.11
C ARG A 169 15.45 7.36 3.03
N ALA A 170 14.83 8.39 2.49
CA ALA A 170 15.45 9.74 2.45
C ALA A 170 15.70 10.30 3.86
N TYR A 171 14.80 10.03 4.81
CA TYR A 171 14.95 10.40 6.20
C TYR A 171 16.11 9.65 6.87
N THR A 172 16.18 8.31 6.72
CA THR A 172 17.21 7.46 7.35
C THR A 172 18.61 7.70 6.79
N ARG A 173 18.77 8.31 5.62
CA ARG A 173 20.09 8.83 5.15
C ARG A 173 20.67 9.93 6.03
N ARG A 174 19.83 10.61 6.82
CA ARG A 174 20.22 11.76 7.67
C ARG A 174 20.24 11.43 9.15
N THR A 175 19.71 10.26 9.52
CA THR A 175 19.63 9.80 10.91
C THR A 175 20.62 8.65 11.13
N ARG A 176 20.96 8.42 12.40
CA ARG A 176 21.74 7.25 12.80
C ARG A 176 20.82 6.17 13.32
N GLY A 177 21.27 4.93 13.28
CA GLY A 177 20.52 3.77 13.77
C GLY A 177 19.63 3.15 12.69
N TYR A 178 18.87 2.17 13.11
CA TYR A 178 17.86 1.53 12.29
C TYR A 178 16.52 2.22 12.45
N GLU A 179 15.71 2.15 11.41
CA GLU A 179 14.29 2.47 11.49
C GLU A 179 13.47 1.24 11.09
N LEU A 180 12.61 0.80 11.98
CA LEU A 180 11.60 -0.22 11.69
C LEU A 180 10.30 0.48 11.30
N LEU A 181 10.04 0.54 9.99
CA LEU A 181 8.80 1.07 9.43
C LEU A 181 7.75 -0.04 9.43
N ILE A 182 6.62 0.21 10.07
CA ILE A 182 5.46 -0.67 10.17
C ILE A 182 4.31 -0.03 9.40
N GLN A 183 3.81 -0.71 8.37
CA GLN A 183 2.63 -0.25 7.63
C GLN A 183 1.44 -1.17 7.85
N LEU A 184 0.41 -0.64 8.50
CA LEU A 184 -0.83 -1.38 8.76
C LEU A 184 -1.69 -1.43 7.50
N ARG A 185 -2.22 -2.60 7.20
CA ARG A 185 -3.23 -2.84 6.17
C ARG A 185 -4.41 -3.60 6.78
N GLU A 186 -5.53 -3.70 6.08
CA GLU A 186 -6.72 -4.39 6.57
C GLU A 186 -6.46 -5.85 6.99
N LYS A 187 -5.60 -6.57 6.26
CA LYS A 187 -5.36 -8.01 6.45
C LYS A 187 -3.90 -8.36 6.69
N HIS A 188 -3.02 -7.40 6.61
CA HIS A 188 -1.58 -7.61 6.70
C HIS A 188 -0.90 -6.43 7.40
N VAL A 189 0.28 -6.69 7.89
CA VAL A 189 1.24 -5.68 8.30
C VAL A 189 2.52 -5.87 7.52
N ASP A 190 3.01 -4.80 6.92
CA ASP A 190 4.29 -4.79 6.22
C ASP A 190 5.35 -4.13 7.10
N CYS A 191 6.47 -4.81 7.27
CA CYS A 191 7.58 -4.40 8.12
C CYS A 191 8.83 -4.20 7.26
N PHE A 192 9.36 -2.99 7.25
CA PHE A 192 10.58 -2.62 6.52
C PHE A 192 11.65 -2.20 7.53
N LEU A 193 12.82 -2.79 7.45
CA LEU A 193 13.96 -2.37 8.24
C LEU A 193 14.90 -1.52 7.38
N LEU A 194 15.09 -0.28 7.77
CA LEU A 194 15.88 0.73 7.06
C LEU A 194 17.11 1.10 7.85
N ARG A 195 18.21 1.37 7.16
CA ARG A 195 19.42 1.95 7.73
C ARG A 195 20.16 2.77 6.68
N GLU A 196 20.51 4.00 6.99
CA GLU A 196 21.32 4.88 6.13
C GLU A 196 20.76 5.03 4.69
N GLY A 197 19.44 4.93 4.54
CA GLY A 197 18.74 4.98 3.26
C GLY A 197 18.62 3.65 2.54
N GLU A 198 19.19 2.58 3.05
CA GLU A 198 19.10 1.23 2.47
C GLU A 198 17.97 0.43 3.10
N LEU A 199 17.33 -0.40 2.28
CA LEU A 199 16.38 -1.39 2.76
C LEU A 199 17.12 -2.67 3.16
N VAL A 200 17.25 -2.90 4.46
CA VAL A 200 17.98 -4.04 5.04
C VAL A 200 17.14 -5.32 4.97
N ALA A 201 15.86 -5.23 5.36
CA ALA A 201 14.95 -6.36 5.38
C ALA A 201 13.51 -5.91 5.13
N PHE A 202 12.71 -6.85 4.63
CA PHE A 202 11.27 -6.70 4.44
C PHE A 202 10.56 -8.00 4.80
N ASN A 203 9.46 -7.88 5.52
CA ASN A 203 8.53 -8.97 5.78
C ASN A 203 7.10 -8.46 5.74
N THR A 204 6.19 -9.32 5.30
CA THR A 204 4.75 -9.10 5.39
C THR A 204 4.14 -10.22 6.21
N TYR A 205 3.25 -9.88 7.13
CA TYR A 205 2.56 -10.83 8.00
C TYR A 205 1.06 -10.65 7.83
N ALA A 206 0.33 -11.76 7.73
CA ALA A 206 -1.12 -11.72 7.83
C ALA A 206 -1.51 -11.39 9.27
N ILE A 207 -2.51 -10.54 9.45
CA ILE A 207 -3.11 -10.26 10.74
C ILE A 207 -4.51 -10.86 10.80
N VAL A 208 -4.87 -11.39 11.96
CA VAL A 208 -6.21 -11.94 12.19
C VAL A 208 -7.22 -10.80 12.05
N ARG A 209 -8.28 -11.05 11.31
CA ARG A 209 -9.35 -10.08 11.16
C ARG A 209 -10.08 -9.93 12.48
N SER A 210 -9.71 -8.93 13.26
CA SER A 210 -10.40 -8.54 14.49
C SER A 210 -11.16 -7.24 14.28
N LEU A 211 -12.22 -7.05 15.04
CA LEU A 211 -12.96 -5.79 15.13
C LEU A 211 -12.42 -4.90 16.27
N GLU A 212 -11.43 -5.40 17.03
CA GLU A 212 -10.87 -4.69 18.18
C GLU A 212 -9.44 -4.20 17.89
N ALA A 213 -9.26 -2.89 17.98
CA ALA A 213 -7.97 -2.25 17.75
C ALA A 213 -6.85 -2.79 18.65
N ARG A 214 -7.18 -3.17 19.90
CA ARG A 214 -6.21 -3.71 20.86
C ARG A 214 -5.69 -5.10 20.49
N GLU A 215 -6.53 -5.93 19.89
CA GLU A 215 -6.12 -7.26 19.45
C GLU A 215 -5.18 -7.16 18.26
N ILE A 216 -5.52 -6.31 17.27
CA ILE A 216 -4.64 -6.02 16.14
C ILE A 216 -3.29 -5.47 16.63
N ALA A 217 -3.30 -4.50 17.55
CA ALA A 217 -2.08 -3.93 18.11
C ALA A 217 -1.23 -4.99 18.84
N GLY A 218 -1.84 -5.89 19.59
CA GLY A 218 -1.16 -6.99 20.28
C GLY A 218 -0.49 -7.97 19.31
N GLU A 219 -1.16 -8.31 18.21
CA GLU A 219 -0.59 -9.19 17.19
C GLU A 219 0.58 -8.51 16.45
N VAL A 220 0.42 -7.25 16.06
CA VAL A 220 1.49 -6.46 15.42
C VAL A 220 2.68 -6.30 16.35
N MET A 221 2.44 -6.08 17.66
CA MET A 221 3.51 -6.01 18.66
C MET A 221 4.34 -7.30 18.73
N TYR A 222 3.70 -8.48 18.58
CA TYR A 222 4.42 -9.75 18.51
C TYR A 222 5.44 -9.76 17.36
N TYR A 223 5.06 -9.32 16.16
CA TYR A 223 5.95 -9.26 15.01
C TYR A 223 7.07 -8.23 15.21
N ILE A 224 6.75 -7.07 15.77
CA ILE A 224 7.76 -6.04 16.08
C ILE A 224 8.81 -6.59 17.04
N VAL A 225 8.40 -7.23 18.15
CA VAL A 225 9.32 -7.79 19.12
C VAL A 225 10.19 -8.90 18.50
N ALA A 226 9.61 -9.74 17.63
CA ALA A 226 10.36 -10.78 16.93
C ALA A 226 11.46 -10.18 16.03
N LEU A 227 11.13 -9.17 15.24
CA LEU A 227 12.08 -8.46 14.36
C LEU A 227 13.12 -7.69 15.19
N TRP A 228 12.68 -7.01 16.26
CA TRP A 228 13.57 -6.27 17.16
C TRP A 228 14.67 -7.14 17.73
N ARG A 229 14.29 -8.33 18.22
CA ARG A 229 15.25 -9.32 18.75
C ARG A 229 16.14 -9.92 17.66
N HIS A 230 15.55 -10.24 16.51
CA HIS A 230 16.28 -10.86 15.39
C HIS A 230 17.42 -9.97 14.88
N PHE A 231 17.16 -8.67 14.75
CA PHE A 231 18.14 -7.71 14.28
C PHE A 231 18.93 -7.03 15.40
N SER A 232 18.70 -7.42 16.66
CA SER A 232 19.39 -6.85 17.84
C SER A 232 19.28 -5.33 17.90
N LEU A 233 18.08 -4.80 17.66
CA LEU A 233 17.84 -3.36 17.66
C LEU A 233 17.94 -2.78 19.08
N SER A 234 18.39 -1.53 19.18
CA SER A 234 18.61 -0.82 20.44
C SER A 234 17.46 0.14 20.74
N PRO A 235 16.86 0.11 21.93
CA PRO A 235 15.76 1.01 22.29
C PRO A 235 16.17 2.49 22.38
N ASP A 236 17.47 2.77 22.52
CA ASP A 236 17.98 4.13 22.70
C ASP A 236 18.38 4.81 21.39
N THR A 237 18.72 4.03 20.36
CA THR A 237 19.28 4.55 19.10
C THR A 237 18.43 4.25 17.87
N ASP A 238 17.59 3.23 17.94
CA ASP A 238 16.79 2.80 16.81
C ASP A 238 15.35 3.29 16.94
N HIS A 239 14.66 3.44 15.80
CA HIS A 239 13.38 4.11 15.71
C HIS A 239 12.29 3.15 15.22
N ILE A 240 11.06 3.37 15.68
CA ILE A 240 9.88 2.73 15.13
C ILE A 240 8.98 3.79 14.50
N HIS A 241 8.59 3.56 13.26
CA HIS A 241 7.60 4.36 12.57
C HIS A 241 6.40 3.50 12.21
N VAL A 242 5.25 3.79 12.80
CA VAL A 242 3.99 3.10 12.51
C VAL A 242 3.16 3.97 11.59
N SER A 243 2.71 3.41 10.48
CA SER A 243 1.85 4.12 9.55
C SER A 243 0.56 3.34 9.26
N TYR A 244 -0.52 4.07 9.04
CA TYR A 244 -1.86 3.53 8.76
C TYR A 244 -2.50 4.28 7.59
N PRO A 245 -3.44 3.64 6.84
CA PRO A 245 -4.06 4.29 5.68
C PRO A 245 -5.03 5.38 6.12
N CYS A 246 -4.99 6.53 5.43
CA CYS A 246 -6.01 7.59 5.56
C CYS A 246 -7.06 7.54 4.44
N GLU A 247 -6.86 6.69 3.44
CA GLU A 247 -7.73 6.51 2.28
C GLU A 247 -8.40 5.14 2.34
N GLY A 248 -9.70 5.07 2.05
CA GLY A 248 -10.46 3.83 2.05
C GLY A 248 -11.78 3.93 2.81
N ALA A 249 -12.40 2.79 3.09
CA ALA A 249 -13.64 2.73 3.85
C ALA A 249 -13.42 3.25 5.28
N GLU A 250 -14.28 4.17 5.74
CA GLU A 250 -14.13 4.85 7.04
C GLU A 250 -13.99 3.90 8.22
N GLN A 251 -14.75 2.81 8.23
CA GLN A 251 -14.67 1.81 9.30
C GLN A 251 -13.28 1.17 9.39
N VAL A 252 -12.69 0.83 8.25
CA VAL A 252 -11.37 0.19 8.18
C VAL A 252 -10.28 1.18 8.57
N THR A 253 -10.30 2.39 8.01
CA THR A 253 -9.31 3.42 8.31
C THR A 253 -9.35 3.84 9.78
N SER A 254 -10.55 3.99 10.36
CA SER A 254 -10.73 4.30 11.78
C SER A 254 -10.22 3.18 12.69
N LEU A 255 -10.48 1.92 12.35
CA LEU A 255 -9.98 0.77 13.11
C LEU A 255 -8.45 0.69 13.07
N LEU A 256 -7.83 0.84 11.88
CA LEU A 256 -6.38 0.80 11.74
C LEU A 256 -5.69 1.99 12.43
N LYS A 257 -6.30 3.17 12.40
CA LYS A 257 -5.85 4.33 13.17
C LYS A 257 -5.86 4.03 14.66
N ALA A 258 -6.98 3.53 15.20
CA ALA A 258 -7.09 3.16 16.61
C ALA A 258 -6.08 2.08 16.99
N SER A 259 -5.82 1.11 16.10
CA SER A 259 -4.81 0.08 16.31
C SER A 259 -3.39 0.67 16.37
N ALA A 260 -3.07 1.62 15.50
CA ALA A 260 -1.79 2.33 15.52
C ALA A 260 -1.60 3.14 16.80
N GLU A 261 -2.65 3.81 17.28
CA GLU A 261 -2.63 4.55 18.55
C GLU A 261 -2.48 3.62 19.77
N CYS A 262 -3.11 2.44 19.76
CA CYS A 262 -2.89 1.42 20.79
C CYS A 262 -1.45 0.89 20.75
N LEU A 263 -0.93 0.62 19.56
CA LEU A 263 0.43 0.15 19.37
C LEU A 263 1.46 1.18 19.84
N HIS A 264 1.25 2.48 19.55
CA HIS A 264 2.09 3.56 20.05
C HIS A 264 2.22 3.53 21.57
N LYS A 265 1.11 3.43 22.30
CA LYS A 265 1.09 3.37 23.76
C LYS A 265 1.85 2.16 24.33
N LEU A 266 1.82 1.03 23.62
CA LEU A 266 2.58 -0.16 24.03
C LEU A 266 4.09 0.01 23.79
N LEU A 267 4.47 0.71 22.72
CA LEU A 267 5.86 0.86 22.31
C LEU A 267 6.59 1.98 23.06
N GLU A 268 5.91 3.10 23.38
CA GLU A 268 6.53 4.26 24.05
C GLU A 268 7.09 3.93 25.45
N GLU A 269 6.62 2.84 26.07
CA GLU A 269 7.15 2.34 27.34
C GLU A 269 8.52 1.63 27.18
N HIS A 270 8.88 1.25 25.95
CA HIS A 270 10.03 0.38 25.68
C HIS A 270 11.04 0.95 24.69
N VAL A 271 10.65 1.91 23.86
CA VAL A 271 11.50 2.49 22.81
C VAL A 271 11.43 4.01 22.89
N THR A 272 12.59 4.67 22.87
CA THR A 272 12.69 6.12 23.03
C THR A 272 12.06 6.91 21.89
N SER A 273 12.09 6.36 20.68
CA SER A 273 11.58 7.06 19.49
C SER A 273 10.55 6.22 18.74
N VAL A 274 9.28 6.56 18.95
CA VAL A 274 8.14 5.98 18.25
C VAL A 274 7.33 7.09 17.58
N GLN A 275 7.07 6.95 16.29
CA GLN A 275 6.24 7.90 15.53
C GLN A 275 5.02 7.15 14.95
N VAL A 276 3.87 7.80 14.95
CA VAL A 276 2.64 7.27 14.35
C VAL A 276 2.04 8.33 13.44
N GLU A 277 1.92 7.99 12.16
CA GLU A 277 1.45 8.91 11.13
C GLU A 277 0.53 8.21 10.12
N PRO A 278 -0.47 8.92 9.58
CA PRO A 278 -1.19 8.40 8.42
C PRO A 278 -0.28 8.39 7.19
N TYR A 279 -0.36 7.35 6.38
CA TYR A 279 0.25 7.39 5.06
C TYR A 279 -0.77 7.79 3.99
N GLN A 280 -0.34 8.65 3.08
CA GLN A 280 -1.08 9.01 1.88
C GLN A 280 -0.38 8.40 0.68
N THR A 281 -1.10 7.60 -0.08
CA THR A 281 -0.55 6.93 -1.25
C THR A 281 -0.76 7.76 -2.52
N LEU A 282 -1.85 8.51 -2.57
CA LEU A 282 -2.35 9.11 -3.82
C LEU A 282 -1.81 10.50 -4.13
N THR A 283 -1.25 11.21 -3.15
CA THR A 283 -0.69 12.55 -3.38
C THR A 283 0.78 12.46 -3.73
N HIS A 284 1.13 12.83 -4.97
CA HIS A 284 2.52 13.11 -5.33
C HIS A 284 2.93 14.48 -4.78
N GLN A 285 3.93 14.49 -3.91
CA GLN A 285 4.65 15.71 -3.54
C GLN A 285 5.79 15.99 -4.51
#